data_0c513ccb59399b6d64fd815cc07d2769
#
_entry.id   0c513ccb59399b6d64fd815cc07d2769
#
_cell.length_a   1.000
_cell.length_b   1.000
_cell.length_c   1.000
_cell.angle_alpha   90.00
_cell.angle_beta   90.00
_cell.angle_gamma   90.00
#
_symmetry.space_group_name_H-M   'P 1'
#
loop_
_entity.id
_entity.type
_entity.pdbx_description
1 polymer ?
#
loop_
_entity_poly.entity_id
_entity_poly.type
_entity_poly.pdbx_seq_one_letter_code
_entity_poly.pdbx_strand_id
1 'polypeptide(L)'
;MAERRMFAKSVVLSDAFLDLPVRARCLYFTLGMVADDDGFINSPKSVLRQCGAAAADLKRLVEREFLLEFPSGVVVIRHWRVHNQLRKDRHQDTVHVDEMAQLELDDNKVYVWQPSGNQMATQYRKEKNNLVQFSSDQVREGQTGAAGETLTQSEKIAHWRAQLQRMEG
;
A
#
# COMPACT_ATOMS: atom_id res chain seq x y z
N MET A 1 -19.76 12.41 6.78
CA MET A 1 -19.43 11.44 5.70
C MET A 1 -20.64 11.21 4.80
N ALA A 2 -20.43 11.16 3.49
CA ALA A 2 -21.48 10.77 2.58
C ALA A 2 -21.78 9.26 2.71
N GLU A 3 -23.03 8.90 2.90
CA GLU A 3 -23.46 7.50 3.09
C GLU A 3 -23.43 6.68 1.79
N ARG A 4 -23.47 7.35 0.65
CA ARG A 4 -23.42 6.72 -0.68
C ARG A 4 -22.13 7.05 -1.39
N ARG A 5 -21.51 6.05 -2.01
CA ARG A 5 -20.32 6.18 -2.84
C ARG A 5 -20.64 5.83 -4.28
N MET A 6 -19.99 6.54 -5.21
CA MET A 6 -20.13 6.30 -6.65
C MET A 6 -18.83 5.76 -7.20
N PHE A 7 -18.93 5.02 -8.30
CA PHE A 7 -17.79 4.51 -9.06
C PHE A 7 -17.95 4.86 -10.54
N ALA A 8 -16.97 5.53 -11.10
CA ALA A 8 -16.97 5.93 -12.49
C ALA A 8 -16.77 4.71 -13.40
N LYS A 9 -17.65 4.53 -14.38
CA LYS A 9 -17.58 3.43 -15.36
C LYS A 9 -16.26 3.44 -16.13
N SER A 10 -15.73 4.61 -16.44
CA SER A 10 -14.45 4.77 -17.14
C SER A 10 -13.27 4.14 -16.41
N VAL A 11 -13.33 4.02 -15.09
CA VAL A 11 -12.29 3.38 -14.28
C VAL A 11 -12.59 1.89 -14.07
N VAL A 12 -13.79 1.57 -13.54
CA VAL A 12 -14.10 0.18 -13.11
C VAL A 12 -14.43 -0.77 -14.25
N LEU A 13 -14.66 -0.27 -15.45
CA LEU A 13 -14.83 -1.06 -16.67
C LEU A 13 -13.63 -0.96 -17.62
N SER A 14 -12.52 -0.33 -17.20
CA SER A 14 -11.29 -0.32 -17.99
C SER A 14 -10.67 -1.73 -18.02
N ASP A 15 -9.99 -2.07 -19.13
CA ASP A 15 -9.28 -3.34 -19.25
C ASP A 15 -8.29 -3.54 -18.12
N ALA A 16 -7.55 -2.49 -17.74
CA ALA A 16 -6.61 -2.53 -16.62
C ALA A 16 -7.26 -2.92 -15.27
N PHE A 17 -8.52 -2.50 -15.03
CA PHE A 17 -9.26 -2.89 -13.83
C PHE A 17 -9.84 -4.30 -13.96
N LEU A 18 -10.34 -4.68 -15.12
CA LEU A 18 -10.94 -5.98 -15.37
C LEU A 18 -9.92 -7.12 -15.34
N ASP A 19 -8.66 -6.84 -15.68
CA ASP A 19 -7.53 -7.77 -15.56
C ASP A 19 -7.12 -8.08 -14.11
N LEU A 20 -7.60 -7.28 -13.14
CA LEU A 20 -7.36 -7.56 -11.74
C LEU A 20 -8.11 -8.82 -11.27
N PRO A 21 -7.50 -9.63 -10.38
CA PRO A 21 -8.21 -10.72 -9.73
C PRO A 21 -9.51 -10.25 -9.06
N VAL A 22 -10.53 -11.09 -9.08
CA VAL A 22 -11.85 -10.76 -8.50
C VAL A 22 -11.73 -10.25 -7.06
N ARG A 23 -10.85 -10.86 -6.23
CA ARG A 23 -10.63 -10.42 -4.85
C ARG A 23 -10.05 -9.02 -4.77
N ALA A 24 -9.12 -8.64 -5.65
CA ALA A 24 -8.57 -7.29 -5.70
C ALA A 24 -9.64 -6.28 -6.12
N ARG A 25 -10.49 -6.62 -7.09
CA ARG A 25 -11.64 -5.78 -7.49
C ARG A 25 -12.66 -5.62 -6.36
N CYS A 26 -12.99 -6.70 -5.65
CA CYS A 26 -13.85 -6.65 -4.47
C CYS A 26 -13.25 -5.76 -3.38
N LEU A 27 -11.94 -5.91 -3.10
CA LEU A 27 -11.21 -5.07 -2.17
C LEU A 27 -11.30 -3.59 -2.54
N TYR A 28 -11.12 -3.25 -3.82
CA TYR A 28 -11.21 -1.87 -4.29
C TYR A 28 -12.57 -1.23 -3.98
N PHE A 29 -13.67 -1.94 -4.27
CA PHE A 29 -15.02 -1.46 -3.96
C PHE A 29 -15.25 -1.32 -2.46
N THR A 30 -14.76 -2.27 -1.67
CA THR A 30 -14.88 -2.23 -0.20
C THR A 30 -14.08 -1.07 0.39
N LEU A 31 -12.87 -0.81 -0.11
CA LEU A 31 -12.07 0.36 0.25
C LEU A 31 -12.82 1.65 -0.08
N GLY A 32 -13.46 1.73 -1.25
CA GLY A 32 -14.27 2.87 -1.65
C GLY A 32 -15.43 3.14 -0.70
N MET A 33 -16.04 2.12 -0.10
CA MET A 33 -17.12 2.29 0.87
C MET A 33 -16.67 2.84 2.21
N VAL A 34 -15.43 2.53 2.65
CA VAL A 34 -14.89 2.95 3.95
C VAL A 34 -14.02 4.20 3.88
N ALA A 35 -13.67 4.64 2.68
CA ALA A 35 -12.86 5.84 2.45
C ALA A 35 -13.57 7.10 2.99
N ASP A 36 -12.78 8.06 3.45
CA ASP A 36 -13.28 9.39 3.79
C ASP A 36 -13.71 10.20 2.54
N ASP A 37 -14.06 11.46 2.71
CA ASP A 37 -14.58 12.29 1.62
C ASP A 37 -13.48 12.72 0.62
N ASP A 38 -12.22 12.50 0.94
CA ASP A 38 -11.05 12.71 0.08
C ASP A 38 -10.46 11.40 -0.47
N GLY A 39 -11.01 10.25 -0.08
CA GLY A 39 -10.61 8.95 -0.58
C GLY A 39 -9.51 8.25 0.23
N PHE A 40 -9.21 8.75 1.43
CA PHE A 40 -8.20 8.16 2.31
C PHE A 40 -8.76 7.04 3.18
N ILE A 41 -7.94 6.03 3.42
CA ILE A 41 -8.25 4.87 4.27
C ILE A 41 -7.10 4.67 5.25
N ASN A 42 -7.37 4.88 6.54
CA ASN A 42 -6.39 4.75 7.61
C ASN A 42 -5.95 3.30 7.85
N SER A 43 -6.87 2.35 7.76
CA SER A 43 -6.60 0.96 8.14
C SER A 43 -6.98 -0.04 7.05
N PRO A 44 -6.24 -0.11 5.92
CA PRO A 44 -6.54 -1.03 4.82
C PRO A 44 -6.48 -2.50 5.26
N LYS A 45 -5.66 -2.83 6.27
CA LYS A 45 -5.55 -4.20 6.82
C LYS A 45 -6.86 -4.70 7.45
N SER A 46 -7.67 -3.82 8.04
CA SER A 46 -8.97 -4.21 8.59
C SER A 46 -9.96 -4.53 7.46
N VAL A 47 -9.91 -3.76 6.36
CA VAL A 47 -10.74 -3.97 5.18
C VAL A 47 -10.38 -5.27 4.46
N LEU A 48 -9.09 -5.61 4.38
CA LEU A 48 -8.64 -6.91 3.86
C LEU A 48 -9.35 -8.07 4.56
N ARG A 49 -9.41 -8.03 5.89
CA ARG A 49 -10.07 -9.07 6.69
C ARG A 49 -11.59 -9.12 6.44
N GLN A 50 -12.23 -7.97 6.26
CA GLN A 50 -13.67 -7.89 6.02
C GLN A 50 -14.10 -8.52 4.70
N CYS A 51 -13.31 -8.33 3.63
CA CYS A 51 -13.63 -8.87 2.31
C CYS A 51 -12.88 -10.16 1.95
N GLY A 52 -12.12 -10.75 2.90
CA GLY A 52 -11.36 -11.98 2.67
C GLY A 52 -10.25 -11.83 1.63
N ALA A 53 -9.76 -10.60 1.41
CA ALA A 53 -8.65 -10.33 0.50
C ALA A 53 -7.30 -10.54 1.18
N ALA A 54 -6.28 -10.86 0.41
CA ALA A 54 -4.91 -11.00 0.87
C ALA A 54 -4.12 -9.70 0.70
N ALA A 55 -3.00 -9.57 1.42
CA ALA A 55 -2.08 -8.44 1.26
C ALA A 55 -1.56 -8.32 -0.20
N ALA A 56 -1.44 -9.45 -0.91
CA ALA A 56 -1.09 -9.46 -2.33
C ALA A 56 -2.12 -8.77 -3.22
N ASP A 57 -3.41 -8.78 -2.85
CA ASP A 57 -4.46 -8.11 -3.60
C ASP A 57 -4.36 -6.59 -3.43
N LEU A 58 -4.03 -6.11 -2.22
CA LEU A 58 -3.74 -4.69 -1.97
C LEU A 58 -2.51 -4.24 -2.76
N LYS A 59 -1.43 -5.03 -2.71
CA LYS A 59 -0.19 -4.74 -3.44
C LYS A 59 -0.44 -4.61 -4.95
N ARG A 60 -1.27 -5.48 -5.54
CA ARG A 60 -1.64 -5.39 -6.96
C ARG A 60 -2.39 -4.10 -7.29
N LEU A 61 -3.31 -3.65 -6.43
CA LEU A 61 -4.00 -2.38 -6.62
C LEU A 61 -3.04 -1.18 -6.59
N VAL A 62 -2.02 -1.23 -5.73
CA VAL A 62 -0.96 -0.21 -5.69
C VAL A 62 -0.05 -0.29 -6.91
N GLU A 63 0.38 -1.48 -7.32
CA GLU A 63 1.24 -1.71 -8.51
C GLU A 63 0.56 -1.28 -9.82
N ARG A 64 -0.76 -1.48 -9.90
CA ARG A 64 -1.57 -1.07 -11.05
C ARG A 64 -2.11 0.35 -10.93
N GLU A 65 -1.63 1.11 -9.94
CA GLU A 65 -1.94 2.53 -9.72
C GLU A 65 -3.43 2.85 -9.49
N PHE A 66 -4.20 1.91 -8.94
CA PHE A 66 -5.55 2.18 -8.46
C PHE A 66 -5.56 2.76 -7.04
N LEU A 67 -4.50 2.51 -6.28
CA LEU A 67 -4.26 3.06 -4.94
C LEU A 67 -2.86 3.68 -4.87
N LEU A 68 -2.72 4.70 -4.03
CA LEU A 68 -1.42 5.20 -3.59
C LEU A 68 -1.24 4.83 -2.11
N GLU A 69 -0.11 4.21 -1.76
CA GLU A 69 0.21 3.78 -0.39
C GLU A 69 1.27 4.70 0.18
N PHE A 70 1.02 5.23 1.37
CA PHE A 70 1.95 6.09 2.12
C PHE A 70 2.82 5.29 3.09
N PRO A 71 3.99 5.83 3.49
CA PRO A 71 4.86 5.20 4.50
C PRO A 71 4.15 4.97 5.85
N SER A 72 3.18 5.82 6.20
CA SER A 72 2.33 5.67 7.39
C SER A 72 1.43 4.42 7.35
N GLY A 73 1.29 3.77 6.19
CA GLY A 73 0.37 2.65 5.97
C GLY A 73 -1.05 3.08 5.60
N VAL A 74 -1.29 4.38 5.52
CA VAL A 74 -2.50 4.96 4.94
C VAL A 74 -2.50 4.70 3.44
N VAL A 75 -3.67 4.50 2.84
CA VAL A 75 -3.83 4.42 1.39
C VAL A 75 -4.88 5.41 0.92
N VAL A 76 -4.75 5.89 -0.31
CA VAL A 76 -5.76 6.73 -0.96
C VAL A 76 -6.17 6.12 -2.29
N ILE A 77 -7.44 6.24 -2.64
CA ILE A 77 -7.97 5.83 -3.94
C ILE A 77 -7.54 6.89 -4.96
N ARG A 78 -6.66 6.51 -5.89
CA ARG A 78 -6.08 7.43 -6.88
C ARG A 78 -7.15 8.16 -7.70
N HIS A 79 -8.21 7.46 -8.12
CA HIS A 79 -9.28 7.99 -8.95
C HIS A 79 -10.46 8.55 -8.15
N TRP A 80 -10.25 8.91 -6.87
CA TRP A 80 -11.34 9.29 -5.97
C TRP A 80 -12.19 10.44 -6.50
N ARG A 81 -11.56 11.51 -6.96
CA ARG A 81 -12.26 12.70 -7.49
C ARG A 81 -12.98 12.46 -8.82
N VAL A 82 -12.59 11.40 -9.55
CA VAL A 82 -13.31 10.91 -10.74
C VAL A 82 -14.57 10.14 -10.33
N HIS A 83 -14.48 9.38 -9.24
CA HIS A 83 -15.59 8.59 -8.72
C HIS A 83 -16.62 9.45 -8.00
N ASN A 84 -16.17 10.36 -7.13
CA ASN A 84 -17.02 11.10 -6.21
C ASN A 84 -16.84 12.61 -6.39
N GLN A 85 -17.93 13.28 -6.76
CA GLN A 85 -17.99 14.74 -6.83
C GLN A 85 -18.90 15.23 -5.69
N LEU A 86 -18.29 15.48 -4.52
CA LEU A 86 -18.98 16.01 -3.38
C LEU A 86 -19.16 17.53 -3.50
N ARG A 87 -20.33 18.03 -3.10
CA ARG A 87 -20.56 19.48 -2.95
C ARG A 87 -19.75 19.98 -1.78
N LYS A 88 -19.19 21.20 -1.91
CA LYS A 88 -18.37 21.84 -0.86
C LYS A 88 -19.09 21.95 0.49
N ASP A 89 -20.40 22.13 0.49
CA ASP A 89 -21.24 22.24 1.69
C ASP A 89 -21.37 20.94 2.49
N ARG A 90 -21.05 19.80 1.89
CA ARG A 90 -21.14 18.45 2.51
C ARG A 90 -19.78 17.75 2.64
N HIS A 91 -18.73 18.35 2.10
CA HIS A 91 -17.39 17.80 2.13
C HIS A 91 -16.78 18.01 3.52
N GLN A 92 -16.21 16.94 4.05
CA GLN A 92 -15.39 16.96 5.26
C GLN A 92 -13.96 16.67 4.86
N ASP A 93 -13.07 17.62 5.15
CA ASP A 93 -11.65 17.47 4.85
C ASP A 93 -11.07 16.24 5.57
N THR A 94 -10.14 15.57 4.91
CA THR A 94 -9.46 14.41 5.50
C THR A 94 -8.66 14.81 6.74
N VAL A 95 -8.56 13.87 7.68
CA VAL A 95 -7.64 14.02 8.83
C VAL A 95 -6.17 13.74 8.46
N HIS A 96 -5.92 13.20 7.26
CA HIS A 96 -4.61 12.84 6.73
C HIS A 96 -3.96 14.01 5.98
N VAL A 97 -3.79 15.14 6.69
CA VAL A 97 -3.32 16.40 6.09
C VAL A 97 -1.89 16.26 5.53
N ASP A 98 -1.02 15.55 6.23
CA ASP A 98 0.38 15.37 5.82
C ASP A 98 0.51 14.48 4.57
N GLU A 99 -0.34 13.48 4.45
CA GLU A 99 -0.41 12.63 3.25
C GLU A 99 -1.04 13.40 2.09
N MET A 100 -2.11 14.15 2.35
CA MET A 100 -2.77 14.98 1.32
C MET A 100 -1.81 16.02 0.76
N ALA A 101 -0.95 16.62 1.59
CA ALA A 101 0.05 17.61 1.16
C ALA A 101 1.11 17.03 0.20
N GLN A 102 1.26 15.71 0.11
CA GLN A 102 2.18 15.03 -0.82
C GLN A 102 1.53 14.74 -2.18
N LEU A 103 0.27 15.06 -2.34
CA LEU A 103 -0.51 14.78 -3.55
C LEU A 103 -0.93 16.07 -4.24
N GLU A 104 -1.10 15.96 -5.54
CA GLU A 104 -1.78 16.96 -6.37
C GLU A 104 -2.81 16.26 -7.26
N LEU A 105 -3.74 17.03 -7.80
CA LEU A 105 -4.69 16.55 -8.80
C LEU A 105 -4.17 16.90 -10.19
N ASP A 106 -4.12 15.90 -11.06
CA ASP A 106 -3.85 16.13 -12.48
C ASP A 106 -5.07 16.73 -13.21
N ASP A 107 -4.90 17.03 -14.51
CA ASP A 107 -5.97 17.57 -15.37
C ASP A 107 -7.19 16.64 -15.45
N ASN A 108 -7.02 15.36 -15.22
CA ASN A 108 -8.06 14.33 -15.20
C ASN A 108 -8.70 14.13 -13.81
N LYS A 109 -8.36 14.98 -12.84
CA LYS A 109 -8.80 14.86 -11.42
C LYS A 109 -8.36 13.56 -10.75
N VAL A 110 -7.20 13.07 -11.12
CA VAL A 110 -6.58 11.87 -10.54
C VAL A 110 -5.47 12.32 -9.59
N TYR A 111 -5.38 11.70 -8.43
CA TYR A 111 -4.28 11.98 -7.49
C TYR A 111 -2.95 11.50 -8.06
N VAL A 112 -1.96 12.37 -8.06
CA VAL A 112 -0.58 12.09 -8.42
C VAL A 112 0.35 12.59 -7.33
N TRP A 113 1.51 11.97 -7.21
CA TRP A 113 2.53 12.44 -6.26
C TRP A 113 3.07 13.78 -6.71
N GLN A 114 3.20 14.73 -5.78
CA GLN A 114 3.97 15.94 -6.04
C GLN A 114 5.42 15.59 -6.37
N PRO A 115 6.11 16.37 -7.23
CA PRO A 115 7.50 16.09 -7.62
C PRO A 115 8.47 15.93 -6.43
N SER A 116 8.26 16.67 -5.36
CA SER A 116 9.02 16.55 -4.10
C SER A 116 8.62 15.34 -3.25
N GLY A 117 7.37 14.89 -3.31
CA GLY A 117 6.88 13.71 -2.59
C GLY A 117 7.27 12.37 -3.23
N ASN A 118 7.49 12.38 -4.56
CA ASN A 118 7.79 11.16 -5.31
C ASN A 118 9.14 10.51 -4.93
N GLN A 119 10.12 11.29 -4.47
CA GLN A 119 11.42 10.75 -4.06
C GLN A 119 11.31 9.87 -2.80
N MET A 120 10.51 10.27 -1.82
CA MET A 120 10.32 9.49 -0.58
C MET A 120 9.50 8.22 -0.82
N ALA A 121 8.40 8.30 -1.58
CA ALA A 121 7.56 7.14 -1.89
C ALA A 121 8.28 6.10 -2.75
N THR A 122 9.10 6.53 -3.71
CA THR A 122 9.91 5.64 -4.56
C THR A 122 11.03 4.96 -3.75
N GLN A 123 11.65 5.66 -2.80
CA GLN A 123 12.70 5.13 -1.94
C GLN A 123 12.13 4.10 -0.96
N TYR A 124 11.01 4.40 -0.30
CA TYR A 124 10.29 3.46 0.56
C TYR A 124 9.82 2.19 -0.17
N ARG A 125 9.34 2.34 -1.42
CA ARG A 125 8.93 1.20 -2.26
C ARG A 125 10.12 0.30 -2.62
N LYS A 126 11.29 0.87 -2.91
CA LYS A 126 12.53 0.13 -3.17
C LYS A 126 13.02 -0.61 -1.92
N GLU A 127 13.02 0.04 -0.76
CA GLU A 127 13.45 -0.56 0.50
C GLU A 127 12.52 -1.68 0.96
N LYS A 128 11.19 -1.47 0.86
CA LYS A 128 10.20 -2.50 1.18
C LYS A 128 10.30 -3.72 0.27
N ASN A 129 10.56 -3.53 -1.03
CA ASN A 129 10.77 -4.63 -1.97
C ASN A 129 12.08 -5.38 -1.72
N ASN A 130 13.16 -4.69 -1.37
CA ASN A 130 14.43 -5.30 -1.00
C ASN A 130 14.30 -6.15 0.28
N LEU A 131 13.58 -5.67 1.30
CA LEU A 131 13.33 -6.43 2.53
C LEU A 131 12.50 -7.70 2.27
N VAL A 132 11.51 -7.64 1.40
CA VAL A 132 10.68 -8.79 1.02
C VAL A 132 11.49 -9.79 0.19
N GLN A 133 12.34 -9.32 -0.72
CA GLN A 133 13.23 -10.15 -1.53
C GLN A 133 14.25 -10.88 -0.64
N PHE A 134 14.88 -10.17 0.29
CA PHE A 134 15.84 -10.75 1.23
C PHE A 134 15.21 -11.85 2.13
N SER A 135 13.95 -11.66 2.55
CA SER A 135 13.20 -12.67 3.31
C SER A 135 12.82 -13.90 2.47
N SER A 136 12.53 -13.71 1.17
CA SER A 136 12.15 -14.82 0.27
C SER A 136 13.37 -15.66 -0.17
N ASP A 137 14.52 -15.03 -0.31
CA ASP A 137 15.76 -15.72 -0.67
C ASP A 137 16.29 -16.58 0.49
N GLN A 138 16.17 -16.13 1.73
CA GLN A 138 16.51 -16.93 2.91
C GLN A 138 15.62 -18.17 3.10
N VAL A 139 14.36 -18.12 2.66
CA VAL A 139 13.45 -19.28 2.70
C VAL A 139 13.75 -20.29 1.60
N ARG A 140 14.33 -19.87 0.48
CA ARG A 140 14.71 -20.78 -0.62
C ARG A 140 16.03 -21.53 -0.38
N GLU A 141 17.00 -20.94 0.29
CA GLU A 141 18.26 -21.59 0.64
C GLU A 141 18.11 -22.66 1.74
N GLY A 142 17.02 -22.67 2.49
CA GLY A 142 16.72 -23.66 3.54
C GLY A 142 16.21 -25.02 3.05
N GLN A 143 16.03 -25.24 1.73
CA GLN A 143 15.44 -26.49 1.18
C GLN A 143 16.37 -27.36 0.34
N THR A 144 17.64 -27.07 0.24
CA THR A 144 18.59 -27.95 -0.47
C THR A 144 19.79 -28.31 0.39
N GLY A 145 19.74 -29.50 0.99
CA GLY A 145 20.90 -30.36 1.18
C GLY A 145 21.65 -30.34 2.50
N ALA A 146 21.47 -31.42 3.24
CA ALA A 146 22.47 -32.20 4.00
C ALA A 146 23.33 -31.53 5.09
N ALA A 147 23.13 -31.99 6.33
CA ALA A 147 24.08 -32.16 7.44
C ALA A 147 25.15 -31.07 7.65
N GLY A 148 24.83 -30.13 8.54
CA GLY A 148 25.77 -29.19 9.13
C GLY A 148 25.06 -28.42 10.24
N GLU A 149 25.62 -28.44 11.45
CA GLU A 149 25.10 -27.92 12.71
C GLU A 149 24.41 -26.56 12.58
N THR A 150 23.11 -26.55 12.79
CA THR A 150 22.29 -25.34 12.80
C THR A 150 22.48 -24.64 14.14
N LEU A 151 23.25 -23.56 14.14
CA LEU A 151 23.33 -22.62 15.25
C LEU A 151 21.91 -22.14 15.61
N THR A 152 21.58 -22.22 16.88
CA THR A 152 20.28 -21.77 17.40
C THR A 152 20.10 -20.26 17.19
N GLN A 153 18.86 -19.80 17.18
CA GLN A 153 18.52 -18.38 17.01
C GLN A 153 19.20 -17.48 18.06
N SER A 154 19.45 -18.01 19.26
CA SER A 154 20.18 -17.34 20.34
C SER A 154 21.66 -17.15 20.01
N GLU A 155 22.30 -18.12 19.39
CA GLU A 155 23.72 -18.06 19.00
C GLU A 155 23.96 -17.08 17.84
N LYS A 156 23.00 -16.98 16.91
CA LYS A 156 23.04 -15.97 15.84
C LYS A 156 22.93 -14.55 16.37
N ILE A 157 22.09 -14.31 17.36
CA ILE A 157 21.93 -12.99 18.01
C ILE A 157 23.21 -12.63 18.81
N ALA A 158 23.83 -13.59 19.48
CA ALA A 158 25.09 -13.38 20.20
C ALA A 158 26.24 -13.02 19.26
N HIS A 159 26.34 -13.71 18.11
CA HIS A 159 27.34 -13.42 17.10
C HIS A 159 27.19 -12.01 16.51
N TRP A 160 25.96 -11.59 16.25
CA TRP A 160 25.64 -10.25 15.73
C TRP A 160 26.00 -9.14 16.72
N ARG A 161 25.74 -9.33 18.01
CA ARG A 161 26.11 -8.37 19.07
C ARG A 161 27.63 -8.22 19.19
N ALA A 162 28.37 -9.31 19.08
CA ALA A 162 29.84 -9.28 19.13
C ALA A 162 30.44 -8.56 17.91
N GLN A 163 29.76 -8.59 16.74
CA GLN A 163 30.22 -7.91 15.54
C GLN A 163 29.98 -6.40 15.61
N LEU A 164 28.87 -5.96 16.19
CA LEU A 164 28.57 -4.54 16.40
C LEU A 164 29.57 -3.88 17.39
N GLN A 165 29.98 -4.57 18.46
CA GLN A 165 30.95 -4.05 19.41
C GLN A 165 32.38 -3.85 18.83
N ARG A 166 32.72 -4.57 17.74
CA ARG A 166 34.00 -4.41 17.05
C ARG A 166 34.02 -3.24 16.07
N MET A 167 32.87 -2.68 15.70
CA MET A 167 32.80 -1.54 14.79
C MET A 167 32.71 -0.19 15.52
N GLU A 168 32.51 -0.19 16.86
CA GLU A 168 32.45 1.01 17.70
C GLU A 168 33.73 1.30 18.51
N GLY A 169 34.79 0.54 18.32
CA GLY A 169 36.14 0.73 18.91
C GLY A 169 37.16 0.96 17.82
#